data_67cb1be236460b4da42ff68320b6442b
#
_entry.id   67cb1be236460b4da42ff68320b6442b
#
_cell.length_a   1.000
_cell.length_b   1.000
_cell.length_c   1.000
_cell.angle_alpha   90.00
_cell.angle_beta   90.00
_cell.angle_gamma   90.00
#
_symmetry.space_group_name_H-M   'P 1'
#
loop_
_entity.id
_entity.type
_entity.pdbx_description
1 polymer ?
#
loop_
_entity_poly.entity_id
_entity_poly.type
_entity_poly.pdbx_seq_one_letter_code
_entity_poly.pdbx_strand_id
1 'polypeptide(L)'
;MRMSRLFSQTLRDITADAEVASHQLLLRAGFIRQLASGIFSYLPLGHKTLCKVEEIIRREMDAIGGQEITMPVVHPAEIWQQTGRWYEVGSEMSRFKDKNDRDMVLAMTHEEVVADLVSREIRSYKQLPQLVYQIQTKWRDDPRPRSGLIRVREFTMKDSYSLDADWEGLDKQYRVHYQSYFNIFNRCGLDVIAVSSDTGMMGGEMAHEYMYLTPIGEDRSE
;
A
#
# COMPACT_ATOMS: atom_id res chain seq x y z
N MET A 1 4.63 -1.84 28.71
CA MET A 1 5.98 -2.38 28.46
C MET A 1 6.99 -1.44 29.11
N ARG A 2 7.97 -1.94 29.84
CA ARG A 2 9.03 -1.10 30.43
C ARG A 2 10.14 -0.89 29.40
N MET A 3 10.62 0.35 29.23
CA MET A 3 11.71 0.68 28.30
C MET A 3 12.98 -0.14 28.55
N SER A 4 13.30 -0.46 29.82
CA SER A 4 14.44 -1.30 30.18
C SER A 4 14.37 -2.77 29.72
N ARG A 5 13.22 -3.19 29.20
CA ARG A 5 12.98 -4.56 28.66
C ARG A 5 12.61 -4.53 27.18
N LEU A 6 12.72 -3.36 26.54
CA LEU A 6 12.36 -3.21 25.14
C LEU A 6 13.44 -3.89 24.26
N PHE A 7 12.99 -4.70 23.30
CA PHE A 7 13.87 -5.28 22.28
C PHE A 7 14.23 -4.20 21.26
N SER A 8 14.96 -3.21 21.66
CA SER A 8 15.61 -2.22 20.79
C SER A 8 16.50 -1.31 21.61
N GLN A 9 17.54 -0.79 20.98
CA GLN A 9 18.40 0.22 21.56
C GLN A 9 18.33 1.49 20.72
N THR A 10 18.41 2.63 21.37
CA THR A 10 18.61 3.91 20.70
C THR A 10 20.04 4.00 20.19
N LEU A 11 20.23 4.63 19.04
CA LEU A 11 21.53 4.84 18.42
C LEU A 11 21.97 6.30 18.64
N ARG A 12 23.25 6.51 18.95
CA ARG A 12 23.85 7.85 19.02
C ARG A 12 24.23 8.33 17.62
N ASP A 13 24.87 7.46 16.88
CA ASP A 13 25.39 7.75 15.55
C ASP A 13 24.36 7.33 14.48
N ILE A 14 24.37 8.04 13.36
CA ILE A 14 23.53 7.82 12.20
C ILE A 14 24.42 7.26 11.10
N THR A 15 23.92 6.28 10.34
CA THR A 15 24.56 5.82 9.13
C THR A 15 24.56 6.95 8.09
N ALA A 16 25.64 7.06 7.30
CA ALA A 16 25.78 8.08 6.27
C ALA A 16 24.64 8.10 5.23
N ASP A 17 23.95 6.96 5.09
CA ASP A 17 22.86 6.77 4.11
C ASP A 17 21.51 7.38 4.56
N ALA A 18 21.39 7.87 5.80
CA ALA A 18 20.17 8.47 6.31
C ALA A 18 20.17 9.99 6.09
N GLU A 19 19.75 10.42 4.90
CA GLU A 19 19.76 11.85 4.51
C GLU A 19 18.61 12.64 5.11
N VAL A 20 17.39 12.07 5.16
CA VAL A 20 16.20 12.80 5.64
C VAL A 20 15.98 12.61 7.14
N ALA A 21 15.49 13.69 7.79
CA ALA A 21 15.29 13.73 9.24
C ALA A 21 14.40 12.60 9.77
N SER A 22 13.32 12.25 9.07
CA SER A 22 12.42 11.16 9.46
C SER A 22 13.15 9.81 9.51
N HIS A 23 13.99 9.49 8.52
CA HIS A 23 14.78 8.27 8.49
C HIS A 23 15.79 8.23 9.65
N GLN A 24 16.50 9.34 9.87
CA GLN A 24 17.44 9.48 10.99
C GLN A 24 16.77 9.24 12.34
N LEU A 25 15.62 9.87 12.57
CA LEU A 25 14.89 9.75 13.83
C LEU A 25 14.34 8.35 14.06
N LEU A 26 13.78 7.71 13.03
CA LEU A 26 13.28 6.33 13.12
C LEU A 26 14.39 5.33 13.45
N LEU A 27 15.57 5.46 12.85
CA LEU A 27 16.74 4.63 13.16
C LEU A 27 17.24 4.88 14.59
N ARG A 28 17.45 6.15 14.96
CA ARG A 28 17.98 6.54 16.29
C ARG A 28 17.05 6.12 17.42
N ALA A 29 15.77 6.31 17.26
CA ALA A 29 14.76 5.96 18.26
C ALA A 29 14.47 4.45 18.35
N GLY A 30 15.06 3.64 17.48
CA GLY A 30 14.85 2.19 17.48
C GLY A 30 13.46 1.78 17.02
N PHE A 31 12.90 2.49 16.04
CA PHE A 31 11.64 2.13 15.39
C PHE A 31 11.86 1.14 14.25
N ILE A 32 12.93 1.31 13.50
CA ILE A 32 13.27 0.48 12.35
C ILE A 32 14.74 0.09 12.35
N ARG A 33 15.07 -0.98 11.60
CA ARG A 33 16.43 -1.33 11.19
C ARG A 33 16.41 -1.71 9.72
N GLN A 34 17.38 -1.21 8.99
CA GLN A 34 17.56 -1.56 7.60
C GLN A 34 18.17 -2.96 7.47
N LEU A 35 17.55 -3.82 6.69
CA LEU A 35 18.07 -5.14 6.33
C LEU A 35 18.85 -5.04 5.01
N ALA A 36 18.26 -4.36 4.03
CA ALA A 36 18.86 -4.08 2.74
C ALA A 36 18.26 -2.77 2.19
N SER A 37 18.76 -2.29 1.06
CA SER A 37 18.24 -1.07 0.40
C SER A 37 16.74 -1.20 0.12
N GLY A 38 15.93 -0.35 0.73
CA GLY A 38 14.46 -0.36 0.64
C GLY A 38 13.76 -1.50 1.37
N ILE A 39 14.47 -2.24 2.25
CA ILE A 39 13.90 -3.33 3.04
C ILE A 39 14.22 -3.09 4.52
N PHE A 40 13.17 -3.00 5.35
CA PHE A 40 13.29 -2.62 6.75
C PHE A 40 12.57 -3.58 7.68
N SER A 41 13.20 -3.82 8.84
CA SER A 41 12.54 -4.47 9.98
C SER A 41 11.92 -3.41 10.87
N TYR A 42 10.65 -3.58 11.23
CA TYR A 42 9.97 -2.76 12.23
C TYR A 42 10.21 -3.33 13.62
N LEU A 43 10.85 -2.55 14.49
CA LEU A 43 11.07 -2.92 15.88
C LEU A 43 9.81 -2.64 16.73
N PRO A 44 9.74 -3.04 18.02
CA PRO A 44 8.49 -3.00 18.78
C PRO A 44 7.75 -1.65 18.77
N LEU A 45 8.46 -0.51 18.81
CA LEU A 45 7.83 0.82 18.75
C LEU A 45 7.34 1.15 17.34
N GLY A 46 8.14 0.83 16.32
CA GLY A 46 7.76 0.98 14.91
C GLY A 46 6.54 0.12 14.56
N HIS A 47 6.56 -1.14 14.96
CA HIS A 47 5.42 -2.05 14.76
C HIS A 47 4.14 -1.55 15.45
N LYS A 48 4.23 -1.06 16.68
CA LYS A 48 3.08 -0.46 17.36
C LYS A 48 2.53 0.77 16.64
N THR A 49 3.40 1.58 16.06
CA THR A 49 2.98 2.74 15.28
C THR A 49 2.29 2.30 13.99
N LEU A 50 2.86 1.32 13.27
CA LEU A 50 2.25 0.73 12.09
C LEU A 50 0.83 0.20 12.41
N CYS A 51 0.68 -0.63 13.44
CA CYS A 51 -0.62 -1.15 13.86
C CYS A 51 -1.64 -0.05 14.20
N LYS A 52 -1.21 1.09 14.77
CA LYS A 52 -2.12 2.22 15.03
C LYS A 52 -2.59 2.90 13.74
N VAL A 53 -1.70 3.05 12.77
CA VAL A 53 -2.06 3.58 11.45
C VAL A 53 -3.02 2.63 10.74
N GLU A 54 -2.71 1.34 10.73
CA GLU A 54 -3.57 0.30 10.17
C GLU A 54 -4.97 0.30 10.83
N GLU A 55 -5.05 0.49 12.14
CA GLU A 55 -6.33 0.56 12.86
C GLU A 55 -7.15 1.80 12.49
N ILE A 56 -6.50 2.95 12.25
CA ILE A 56 -7.18 4.14 11.74
C ILE A 56 -7.77 3.85 10.35
N ILE A 57 -6.96 3.27 9.47
CA ILE A 57 -7.37 2.92 8.10
C ILE A 57 -8.54 1.93 8.15
N ARG A 58 -8.44 0.88 8.96
CA ARG A 58 -9.47 -0.16 9.11
C ARG A 58 -10.82 0.44 9.53
N ARG A 59 -10.82 1.31 10.54
CA ARG A 59 -12.04 1.97 11.01
C ARG A 59 -12.70 2.83 9.94
N GLU A 60 -11.92 3.53 9.13
CA GLU A 60 -12.48 4.36 8.05
C GLU A 60 -12.99 3.50 6.88
N MET A 61 -12.33 2.38 6.58
CA MET A 61 -12.82 1.45 5.56
C MET A 61 -14.10 0.73 6.01
N ASP A 62 -14.16 0.27 7.26
CA ASP A 62 -15.36 -0.34 7.85
C ASP A 62 -16.54 0.65 7.89
N ALA A 63 -16.27 1.93 8.22
CA ALA A 63 -17.29 2.98 8.26
C ALA A 63 -17.96 3.25 6.92
N ILE A 64 -17.29 2.98 5.82
CA ILE A 64 -17.84 3.10 4.46
C ILE A 64 -18.42 1.78 3.92
N GLY A 65 -18.52 0.75 4.76
CA GLY A 65 -19.08 -0.55 4.40
C GLY A 65 -18.10 -1.54 3.83
N GLY A 66 -16.79 -1.29 3.98
CA GLY A 66 -15.74 -2.20 3.54
C GLY A 66 -15.71 -3.50 4.34
N GLN A 67 -15.41 -4.59 3.68
CA GLN A 67 -15.21 -5.91 4.27
C GLN A 67 -13.73 -6.29 4.14
N GLU A 68 -13.06 -6.47 5.28
CA GLU A 68 -11.63 -6.84 5.26
C GLU A 68 -11.45 -8.27 4.81
N ILE A 69 -10.58 -8.48 3.82
CA ILE A 69 -10.15 -9.79 3.34
C ILE A 69 -8.62 -9.87 3.38
N THR A 70 -8.06 -11.06 3.19
CA THR A 70 -6.62 -11.24 3.05
C THR A 70 -6.34 -12.10 1.82
N MET A 71 -5.55 -11.58 0.91
CA MET A 71 -5.18 -12.25 -0.32
C MET A 71 -3.68 -12.63 -0.32
N PRO A 72 -3.28 -13.68 -1.07
CA PRO A 72 -1.89 -14.13 -1.14
C PRO A 72 -0.94 -13.05 -1.65
N VAL A 73 0.31 -13.06 -1.19
CA VAL A 73 1.39 -12.20 -1.70
C VAL A 73 2.18 -12.85 -2.84
N VAL A 74 1.99 -14.14 -3.05
CA VAL A 74 2.58 -14.89 -4.16
C VAL A 74 1.48 -15.25 -5.13
N HIS A 75 1.60 -14.80 -6.36
CA HIS A 75 0.59 -14.97 -7.39
C HIS A 75 1.09 -15.90 -8.49
N PRO A 76 0.21 -16.77 -9.05
CA PRO A 76 0.51 -17.47 -10.27
C PRO A 76 0.59 -16.48 -11.45
N ALA A 77 1.51 -16.71 -12.39
CA ALA A 77 1.71 -15.81 -13.53
C ALA A 77 0.49 -15.74 -14.46
N GLU A 78 -0.32 -16.79 -14.49
CA GLU A 78 -1.45 -16.94 -15.41
C GLU A 78 -2.47 -15.78 -15.27
N ILE A 79 -2.76 -15.32 -14.06
CA ILE A 79 -3.71 -14.22 -13.86
C ILE A 79 -3.16 -12.88 -14.39
N TRP A 80 -1.86 -12.68 -14.33
CA TRP A 80 -1.16 -11.51 -14.88
C TRP A 80 -1.03 -11.58 -16.41
N GLN A 81 -0.88 -12.79 -16.96
CA GLN A 81 -0.87 -13.04 -18.40
C GLN A 81 -2.23 -12.78 -19.03
N GLN A 82 -3.34 -13.13 -18.34
CA GLN A 82 -4.70 -12.88 -18.78
C GLN A 82 -5.02 -11.38 -18.96
N THR A 83 -4.47 -10.51 -18.10
CA THR A 83 -4.63 -9.05 -18.21
C THR A 83 -3.61 -8.40 -19.16
N GLY A 84 -2.61 -9.14 -19.61
CA GLY A 84 -1.49 -8.60 -20.41
C GLY A 84 -0.39 -7.95 -19.57
N ARG A 85 -0.65 -7.60 -18.31
CA ARG A 85 0.29 -6.87 -17.44
C ARG A 85 1.59 -7.64 -17.16
N TRP A 86 1.57 -8.97 -17.28
CA TRP A 86 2.80 -9.76 -17.26
C TRP A 86 3.87 -9.30 -18.25
N TYR A 87 3.43 -8.82 -19.42
CA TYR A 87 4.31 -8.41 -20.51
C TYR A 87 4.61 -6.90 -20.51
N GLU A 88 3.68 -6.10 -19.96
CA GLU A 88 3.75 -4.64 -19.96
C GLU A 88 4.54 -4.09 -18.76
N VAL A 89 4.39 -4.71 -17.58
CA VAL A 89 5.10 -4.27 -16.37
C VAL A 89 6.58 -4.60 -16.49
N GLY A 90 7.42 -3.61 -16.24
CA GLY A 90 8.88 -3.70 -16.33
C GLY A 90 9.53 -4.49 -15.19
N SER A 91 10.77 -4.13 -14.90
CA SER A 91 11.62 -4.82 -13.91
C SER A 91 11.15 -4.66 -12.45
N GLU A 92 10.22 -3.76 -12.18
CA GLU A 92 9.64 -3.60 -10.84
C GLU A 92 8.81 -4.82 -10.40
N MET A 93 8.31 -5.60 -11.36
CA MET A 93 7.64 -6.87 -11.09
C MET A 93 8.67 -7.97 -10.88
N SER A 94 8.78 -8.46 -9.65
CA SER A 94 9.63 -9.62 -9.34
C SER A 94 8.97 -10.92 -9.75
N ARG A 95 9.55 -11.57 -10.76
CA ARG A 95 9.13 -12.86 -11.31
C ARG A 95 10.08 -13.95 -10.85
N PHE A 96 9.56 -15.11 -10.53
CA PHE A 96 10.36 -16.27 -10.14
C PHE A 96 9.66 -17.57 -10.52
N LYS A 97 10.34 -18.70 -10.38
CA LYS A 97 9.76 -20.01 -10.59
C LYS A 97 9.62 -20.76 -9.28
N ASP A 98 8.50 -21.47 -9.13
CA ASP A 98 8.37 -22.40 -8.01
C ASP A 98 9.20 -23.69 -8.26
N LYS A 99 9.19 -24.60 -7.28
CA LYS A 99 9.92 -25.86 -7.38
C LYS A 99 9.47 -26.80 -8.52
N ASN A 100 8.32 -26.52 -9.11
CA ASN A 100 7.75 -27.27 -10.24
C ASN A 100 7.92 -26.51 -11.57
N ASP A 101 8.81 -25.51 -11.60
CA ASP A 101 9.11 -24.68 -12.77
C ASP A 101 7.94 -23.80 -13.27
N ARG A 102 6.94 -23.54 -12.40
CA ARG A 102 5.82 -22.64 -12.72
C ARG A 102 6.20 -21.20 -12.44
N ASP A 103 5.83 -20.31 -13.38
CA ASP A 103 6.06 -18.89 -13.23
C ASP A 103 5.17 -18.26 -12.17
N MET A 104 5.76 -17.46 -11.30
CA MET A 104 5.13 -16.82 -10.15
C MET A 104 5.55 -15.34 -10.08
N VAL A 105 4.74 -14.54 -9.38
CA VAL A 105 4.97 -13.11 -9.14
C VAL A 105 4.86 -12.81 -7.65
N LEU A 106 5.74 -11.94 -7.14
CA LEU A 106 5.50 -11.27 -5.86
C LEU A 106 4.52 -10.10 -6.04
N ALA A 107 3.56 -10.01 -5.15
CA ALA A 107 2.47 -9.03 -5.22
C ALA A 107 2.98 -7.58 -5.21
N MET A 108 2.95 -6.90 -6.35
CA MET A 108 3.10 -5.46 -6.43
C MET A 108 1.77 -4.71 -6.26
N THR A 109 0.67 -5.40 -6.57
CA THR A 109 -0.72 -5.00 -6.42
C THR A 109 -1.61 -6.26 -6.49
N HIS A 110 -2.94 -6.16 -6.31
CA HIS A 110 -3.81 -7.34 -6.23
C HIS A 110 -5.05 -7.29 -7.15
N GLU A 111 -5.12 -6.40 -8.14
CA GLU A 111 -6.27 -6.30 -9.03
C GLU A 111 -6.58 -7.63 -9.72
N GLU A 112 -5.56 -8.34 -10.19
CA GLU A 112 -5.70 -9.64 -10.85
C GLU A 112 -6.28 -10.70 -9.90
N VAL A 113 -5.84 -10.69 -8.64
CA VAL A 113 -6.34 -11.63 -7.62
C VAL A 113 -7.79 -11.31 -7.26
N VAL A 114 -8.12 -10.03 -7.11
CA VAL A 114 -9.50 -9.59 -6.85
C VAL A 114 -10.41 -9.97 -8.01
N ALA A 115 -9.98 -9.73 -9.26
CA ALA A 115 -10.76 -10.10 -10.44
C ALA A 115 -11.03 -11.60 -10.51
N ASP A 116 -10.02 -12.44 -10.23
CA ASP A 116 -10.18 -13.89 -10.16
C ASP A 116 -11.16 -14.30 -9.04
N LEU A 117 -11.00 -13.73 -7.84
CA LEU A 117 -11.86 -14.01 -6.70
C LEU A 117 -13.31 -13.61 -6.98
N VAL A 118 -13.53 -12.38 -7.46
CA VAL A 118 -14.85 -11.83 -7.76
C VAL A 118 -15.56 -12.65 -8.85
N SER A 119 -14.84 -13.11 -9.87
CA SER A 119 -15.41 -13.94 -10.93
C SER A 119 -16.00 -15.26 -10.42
N ARG A 120 -15.52 -15.75 -9.28
CA ARG A 120 -15.98 -16.98 -8.65
C ARG A 120 -17.08 -16.75 -7.61
N GLU A 121 -17.01 -15.64 -6.88
CA GLU A 121 -17.92 -15.36 -5.74
C GLU A 121 -19.17 -14.57 -6.17
N ILE A 122 -19.06 -13.63 -7.12
CA ILE A 122 -20.19 -12.82 -7.60
C ILE A 122 -20.84 -13.51 -8.79
N ARG A 123 -22.01 -14.10 -8.57
CA ARG A 123 -22.76 -14.85 -9.59
C ARG A 123 -24.02 -14.12 -10.08
N SER A 124 -24.37 -13.01 -9.45
CA SER A 124 -25.55 -12.24 -9.80
C SER A 124 -25.33 -10.77 -9.46
N TYR A 125 -25.82 -9.87 -10.33
CA TYR A 125 -25.85 -8.43 -10.08
C TYR A 125 -26.57 -8.05 -8.78
N LYS A 126 -27.46 -8.91 -8.27
CA LYS A 126 -28.15 -8.71 -6.99
C LYS A 126 -27.22 -8.77 -5.77
N GLN A 127 -26.01 -9.27 -5.94
CA GLN A 127 -24.99 -9.28 -4.88
C GLN A 127 -24.22 -7.95 -4.83
N LEU A 128 -24.40 -7.07 -5.80
CA LEU A 128 -23.78 -5.75 -5.86
C LEU A 128 -24.69 -4.67 -5.24
N PRO A 129 -24.14 -3.56 -4.71
CA PRO A 129 -22.70 -3.30 -4.65
C PRO A 129 -21.99 -4.09 -3.56
N GLN A 130 -20.68 -4.29 -3.71
CA GLN A 130 -19.79 -4.85 -2.68
C GLN A 130 -18.54 -3.99 -2.55
N LEU A 131 -18.01 -3.92 -1.36
CA LEU A 131 -16.74 -3.26 -1.08
C LEU A 131 -15.86 -4.20 -0.27
N VAL A 132 -14.73 -4.57 -0.82
CA VAL A 132 -13.71 -5.37 -0.12
C VAL A 132 -12.40 -4.62 -0.05
N TYR A 133 -11.66 -4.81 1.03
CA TYR A 133 -10.33 -4.22 1.17
C TYR A 133 -9.39 -5.17 1.90
N GLN A 134 -8.10 -4.92 1.79
CA GLN A 134 -7.08 -5.57 2.60
C GLN A 134 -6.02 -4.59 3.07
N ILE A 135 -5.30 -4.98 4.11
CA ILE A 135 -4.05 -4.36 4.55
C ILE A 135 -2.98 -5.44 4.44
N GLN A 136 -2.15 -5.36 3.41
CA GLN A 136 -1.26 -6.46 3.04
C GLN A 136 0.07 -5.97 2.51
N THR A 137 1.11 -6.76 2.74
CA THR A 137 2.46 -6.55 2.19
C THR A 137 2.42 -6.51 0.66
N LYS A 138 3.16 -5.55 0.11
CA LYS A 138 3.46 -5.43 -1.31
C LYS A 138 4.97 -5.45 -1.51
N TRP A 139 5.37 -5.94 -2.67
CA TRP A 139 6.74 -5.91 -3.13
C TRP A 139 6.82 -5.23 -4.49
N ARG A 140 7.63 -4.18 -4.57
CA ARG A 140 8.00 -3.51 -5.83
C ARG A 140 9.51 -3.41 -5.89
N ASP A 141 10.14 -4.03 -6.86
CA ASP A 141 11.60 -3.97 -7.01
C ASP A 141 12.02 -2.59 -7.56
N ASP A 142 11.78 -1.57 -6.74
CA ASP A 142 12.09 -0.18 -7.08
C ASP A 142 13.62 -0.04 -7.29
N PRO A 143 14.05 0.49 -8.44
CA PRO A 143 15.47 0.64 -8.73
C PRO A 143 16.17 1.70 -7.86
N ARG A 144 15.42 2.60 -7.22
CA ARG A 144 15.96 3.74 -6.46
C ARG A 144 15.25 3.96 -5.13
N PRO A 145 15.24 2.96 -4.22
CA PRO A 145 14.68 3.17 -2.89
C PRO A 145 15.51 4.25 -2.17
N ARG A 146 14.80 5.18 -1.49
CA ARG A 146 15.43 6.33 -0.82
C ARG A 146 14.52 6.91 0.27
N SER A 147 15.06 7.86 1.02
CA SER A 147 14.32 8.61 2.03
C SER A 147 13.70 7.74 3.13
N GLY A 148 14.38 6.65 3.51
CA GLY A 148 13.94 5.73 4.57
C GLY A 148 12.67 5.00 4.18
N LEU A 149 11.57 5.19 4.95
CA LEU A 149 10.29 4.53 4.68
C LEU A 149 9.43 5.22 3.61
N ILE A 150 9.88 6.33 3.03
CA ILE A 150 9.09 7.06 2.02
C ILE A 150 9.07 6.29 0.69
N ARG A 151 10.22 5.77 0.26
CA ARG A 151 10.31 4.98 -0.96
C ARG A 151 11.09 3.70 -0.72
N VAL A 152 10.36 2.61 -0.60
CA VAL A 152 10.84 1.28 -0.21
C VAL A 152 10.43 0.22 -1.24
N ARG A 153 11.01 -0.97 -1.10
CA ARG A 153 10.68 -2.14 -1.93
C ARG A 153 9.60 -3.01 -1.31
N GLU A 154 9.65 -3.19 0.00
CA GLU A 154 8.65 -3.94 0.75
C GLU A 154 7.89 -3.00 1.69
N PHE A 155 6.57 -3.00 1.63
CA PHE A 155 5.72 -2.13 2.43
C PHE A 155 4.31 -2.71 2.61
N THR A 156 3.62 -2.22 3.64
CA THR A 156 2.21 -2.51 3.85
C THR A 156 1.35 -1.50 3.09
N MET A 157 0.38 -1.98 2.33
CA MET A 157 -0.58 -1.17 1.59
C MET A 157 -2.00 -1.52 2.02
N LYS A 158 -2.85 -0.52 2.20
CA LYS A 158 -4.28 -0.70 2.14
C LYS A 158 -4.71 -0.56 0.69
N ASP A 159 -5.27 -1.58 0.13
CA ASP A 159 -5.92 -1.58 -1.17
C ASP A 159 -7.40 -1.95 -0.99
N SER A 160 -8.28 -1.19 -1.64
CA SER A 160 -9.74 -1.29 -1.53
C SER A 160 -10.35 -1.35 -2.92
N TYR A 161 -11.35 -2.21 -3.09
CA TYR A 161 -11.95 -2.55 -4.37
C TYR A 161 -13.46 -2.47 -4.25
N SER A 162 -14.08 -1.53 -4.95
CA SER A 162 -15.52 -1.43 -5.07
C SER A 162 -16.00 -2.21 -6.30
N LEU A 163 -17.11 -2.87 -6.14
CA LEU A 163 -17.74 -3.72 -7.14
C LEU A 163 -19.16 -3.22 -7.31
N ASP A 164 -19.41 -2.50 -8.38
CA ASP A 164 -20.67 -1.80 -8.65
C ASP A 164 -21.32 -2.33 -9.92
N ALA A 165 -22.64 -2.18 -10.04
CA ALA A 165 -23.40 -2.64 -11.21
C ALA A 165 -23.34 -1.65 -12.37
N ASP A 166 -23.08 -0.38 -12.10
CA ASP A 166 -23.10 0.71 -13.06
C ASP A 166 -22.16 1.86 -12.66
N TRP A 167 -22.03 2.84 -13.53
CA TRP A 167 -21.18 4.01 -13.34
C TRP A 167 -21.65 4.93 -12.21
N GLU A 168 -22.97 5.01 -11.96
CA GLU A 168 -23.52 5.83 -10.88
C GLU A 168 -23.12 5.26 -9.51
N GLY A 169 -23.19 3.94 -9.36
CA GLY A 169 -22.71 3.23 -8.18
C GLY A 169 -21.21 3.44 -7.95
N LEU A 170 -20.41 3.30 -9.02
CA LEU A 170 -18.97 3.53 -8.97
C LEU A 170 -18.63 4.97 -8.55
N ASP A 171 -19.24 5.99 -9.16
CA ASP A 171 -18.99 7.41 -8.80
C ASP A 171 -19.35 7.68 -7.35
N LYS A 172 -20.50 7.17 -6.89
CA LYS A 172 -20.91 7.27 -5.49
C LYS A 172 -19.86 6.66 -4.55
N GLN A 173 -19.38 5.47 -4.86
CA GLN A 173 -18.39 4.78 -4.03
C GLN A 173 -17.03 5.48 -4.09
N TYR A 174 -16.65 6.04 -5.23
CA TYR A 174 -15.45 6.85 -5.38
C TYR A 174 -15.47 8.09 -4.47
N ARG A 175 -16.60 8.83 -4.44
CA ARG A 175 -16.76 10.01 -3.56
C ARG A 175 -16.71 9.65 -2.08
N VAL A 176 -17.25 8.49 -1.71
CA VAL A 176 -17.18 7.98 -0.33
C VAL A 176 -15.73 7.67 0.05
N HIS A 177 -14.97 7.02 -0.83
CA HIS A 177 -13.54 6.80 -0.63
C HIS A 177 -12.75 8.11 -0.55
N TYR A 178 -13.05 9.05 -1.44
CA TYR A 178 -12.42 10.37 -1.47
C TYR A 178 -12.49 11.06 -0.09
N GLN A 179 -13.66 11.08 0.53
CA GLN A 179 -13.82 11.63 1.87
C GLN A 179 -13.14 10.80 2.95
N SER A 180 -13.20 9.47 2.83
CA SER A 180 -12.57 8.55 3.77
C SER A 180 -11.05 8.74 3.84
N TYR A 181 -10.39 9.02 2.73
CA TYR A 181 -8.97 9.32 2.73
C TYR A 181 -8.63 10.59 3.50
N PHE A 182 -9.40 11.67 3.38
CA PHE A 182 -9.20 12.86 4.20
C PHE A 182 -9.35 12.54 5.69
N ASN A 183 -10.34 11.74 6.06
CA ASN A 183 -10.52 11.31 7.44
C ASN A 183 -9.31 10.53 7.96
N ILE A 184 -8.78 9.58 7.16
CA ILE A 184 -7.59 8.79 7.51
C ILE A 184 -6.40 9.72 7.76
N PHE A 185 -6.09 10.61 6.82
CA PHE A 185 -4.93 11.49 6.92
C PHE A 185 -5.07 12.46 8.09
N ASN A 186 -6.23 13.08 8.28
CA ASN A 186 -6.50 13.94 9.43
C ASN A 186 -6.30 13.21 10.77
N ARG A 187 -6.79 11.97 10.89
CA ARG A 187 -6.60 11.15 12.10
C ARG A 187 -5.15 10.73 12.31
N CYS A 188 -4.36 10.68 11.25
CA CYS A 188 -2.91 10.48 11.30
C CYS A 188 -2.14 11.78 11.58
N GLY A 189 -2.82 12.94 11.67
CA GLY A 189 -2.20 14.24 11.90
C GLY A 189 -1.56 14.85 10.64
N LEU A 190 -2.01 14.45 9.46
CA LEU A 190 -1.52 14.93 8.17
C LEU A 190 -2.60 15.78 7.51
N ASP A 191 -2.31 17.05 7.30
CA ASP A 191 -3.16 17.98 6.56
C ASP A 191 -2.82 17.88 5.07
N VAL A 192 -3.66 17.20 4.31
CA VAL A 192 -3.43 16.88 2.90
C VAL A 192 -4.37 17.65 1.99
N ILE A 193 -3.92 17.89 0.77
CA ILE A 193 -4.76 18.32 -0.35
C ILE A 193 -4.93 17.17 -1.35
N ALA A 194 -6.07 17.12 -2.03
CA ALA A 194 -6.27 16.20 -3.14
C ALA A 194 -5.95 16.91 -4.44
N VAL A 195 -5.16 16.30 -5.29
CA VAL A 195 -4.80 16.77 -6.63
C VAL A 195 -5.24 15.76 -7.67
N SER A 196 -5.64 16.21 -8.85
CA SER A 196 -5.90 15.31 -9.98
C SER A 196 -4.61 14.66 -10.43
N SER A 197 -4.67 13.38 -10.74
CA SER A 197 -3.52 12.58 -11.15
C SER A 197 -3.82 11.81 -12.44
N ASP A 198 -2.76 11.41 -13.13
CA ASP A 198 -2.85 10.45 -14.23
C ASP A 198 -3.26 9.07 -13.68
N THR A 199 -4.14 8.38 -14.40
CA THR A 199 -4.57 7.03 -14.03
C THR A 199 -3.49 5.97 -14.23
N GLY A 200 -2.44 6.29 -14.98
CA GLY A 200 -1.28 5.43 -15.22
C GLY A 200 -1.65 4.07 -15.81
N MET A 201 -0.88 3.06 -15.45
CA MET A 201 -1.12 1.68 -15.91
C MET A 201 -2.36 1.00 -15.28
N MET A 202 -3.02 1.65 -14.33
CA MET A 202 -4.24 1.13 -13.69
C MET A 202 -5.47 1.38 -14.55
N GLY A 203 -5.40 2.35 -15.48
CA GLY A 203 -6.53 2.75 -16.33
C GLY A 203 -7.61 3.52 -15.57
N GLY A 204 -8.75 3.78 -16.23
CA GLY A 204 -9.85 4.55 -15.68
C GLY A 204 -9.89 5.98 -16.21
N GLU A 205 -10.91 6.76 -15.80
CA GLU A 205 -11.14 8.11 -16.29
C GLU A 205 -10.73 9.20 -15.29
N MET A 206 -10.58 8.85 -14.03
CA MET A 206 -10.30 9.80 -12.94
C MET A 206 -9.43 9.17 -11.86
N ALA A 207 -8.40 9.91 -11.44
CA ALA A 207 -7.57 9.56 -10.31
C ALA A 207 -7.26 10.80 -9.46
N HIS A 208 -7.06 10.60 -8.16
CA HIS A 208 -6.58 11.63 -7.24
C HIS A 208 -5.44 11.10 -6.41
N GLU A 209 -4.50 11.99 -6.10
CA GLU A 209 -3.45 11.79 -5.13
C GLU A 209 -3.67 12.74 -3.94
N TYR A 210 -3.30 12.27 -2.74
CA TYR A 210 -3.39 13.07 -1.52
C TYR A 210 -1.98 13.51 -1.12
N MET A 211 -1.71 14.81 -1.29
CA MET A 211 -0.39 15.39 -1.12
C MET A 211 -0.27 16.09 0.23
N TYR A 212 0.76 15.74 0.98
CA TYR A 212 1.17 16.46 2.19
C TYR A 212 2.24 17.50 1.82
N LEU A 213 1.91 18.78 1.99
CA LEU A 213 2.81 19.87 1.64
C LEU A 213 3.96 19.96 2.64
N THR A 214 5.18 19.75 2.17
CA THR A 214 6.38 19.75 3.00
C THR A 214 7.60 20.22 2.19
N PRO A 215 8.56 20.96 2.82
CA PRO A 215 9.78 21.40 2.14
C PRO A 215 10.70 20.25 1.68
N ILE A 216 10.51 19.05 2.22
CA ILE A 216 11.28 17.84 1.85
C ILE A 216 10.60 17.00 0.78
N GLY A 217 9.45 17.45 0.26
CA GLY A 217 8.74 16.79 -0.84
C GLY A 217 9.54 16.82 -2.14
N GLU A 218 9.42 15.78 -2.94
CA GLU A 218 10.12 15.66 -4.23
C GLU A 218 9.27 16.20 -5.39
N ASP A 219 7.93 16.11 -5.26
CA ASP A 219 6.98 16.55 -6.26
C ASP A 219 6.52 18.00 -5.99
N ARG A 220 6.15 18.69 -7.06
CA ARG A 220 5.56 20.04 -6.98
C ARG A 220 4.12 19.96 -7.44
N SER A 221 3.20 20.43 -6.61
CA SER A 221 1.82 20.71 -7.04
C SER A 221 1.81 22.07 -7.74
N GLU A 222 1.40 22.12 -9.00
CA GLU A 222 1.08 23.35 -9.70
C GLU A 222 -0.35 23.81 -9.39
#